data_f9ab05aeb9aaee10739dfac7c446a2e3
#
_entry.id   f9ab05aeb9aaee10739dfac7c446a2e3
#
_cell.length_a   1.000
_cell.length_b   1.000
_cell.length_c   1.000
_cell.angle_alpha   90.00
_cell.angle_beta   90.00
_cell.angle_gamma   90.00
#
_symmetry.space_group_name_H-M   'P 1'
#
loop_
_entity.id
_entity.type
_entity.pdbx_description
1 polymer ?
#
loop_
_entity_poly.entity_id
_entity_poly.type
_entity_poly.pdbx_seq_one_letter_code
_entity_poly.pdbx_strand_id
1 'polypeptide(L)'
;MTAGASAFEQALDQLGAAIVGGELEAGAADTIEGFIARTGASRSVVREVTRVLGGLGMLSAGRRVGLRILPIDEWDLLDPRVIRWRLEGPDHARQLAELRSLRHAVEPAAAAAAAREIRDGRGSTRALDAAANSMVEAADGPESGAFLAADRAFHAEVLALSGNAMLGRLRAVIEEGLRHRATVERGEQAPDRHDLGLHQEVAAAIGAGDEARAAARMREIIERATAAR
;
A
#
# COMPACT_ATOMS: atom_id res chain seq x y z
N MET A 1 -17.80 15.08 7.38
CA MET A 1 -18.85 14.05 7.24
C MET A 1 -18.30 12.97 6.33
N THR A 2 -17.73 11.92 6.90
CA THR A 2 -17.31 10.71 6.17
C THR A 2 -18.60 10.06 5.65
N ALA A 3 -18.75 9.98 4.31
CA ALA A 3 -19.80 9.19 3.70
C ALA A 3 -19.70 7.77 4.27
N GLY A 4 -20.75 7.27 4.92
CA GLY A 4 -20.76 5.90 5.45
C GLY A 4 -20.45 4.92 4.33
N ALA A 5 -19.60 3.92 4.61
CA ALA A 5 -19.25 2.89 3.65
C ALA A 5 -20.54 2.25 3.09
N SER A 6 -20.58 2.01 1.77
CA SER A 6 -21.75 1.38 1.15
C SER A 6 -21.95 -0.04 1.70
N ALA A 7 -23.17 -0.58 1.62
CA ALA A 7 -23.43 -1.97 2.04
C ALA A 7 -22.53 -2.98 1.30
N PHE A 8 -22.11 -2.65 0.09
CA PHE A 8 -21.14 -3.44 -0.68
C PHE A 8 -19.75 -3.39 -0.02
N GLU A 9 -19.20 -2.21 0.27
CA GLU A 9 -17.89 -2.06 0.89
C GLU A 9 -17.82 -2.70 2.27
N GLN A 10 -18.88 -2.53 3.09
CA GLN A 10 -18.98 -3.16 4.39
C GLN A 10 -18.96 -4.69 4.30
N ALA A 11 -19.76 -5.27 3.40
CA ALA A 11 -19.81 -6.72 3.21
C ALA A 11 -18.49 -7.25 2.61
N LEU A 12 -17.85 -6.51 1.70
CA LEU A 12 -16.57 -6.88 1.12
C LEU A 12 -15.46 -6.88 2.18
N ASP A 13 -15.36 -5.83 2.97
CA ASP A 13 -14.35 -5.74 4.04
C ASP A 13 -14.58 -6.80 5.11
N GLN A 14 -15.84 -7.05 5.50
CA GLN A 14 -16.16 -8.08 6.49
C GLN A 14 -15.77 -9.49 6.02
N LEU A 15 -16.09 -9.86 4.78
CA LEU A 15 -15.77 -11.20 4.25
C LEU A 15 -14.27 -11.32 3.94
N GLY A 16 -13.63 -10.27 3.41
CA GLY A 16 -12.19 -10.24 3.18
C GLY A 16 -11.40 -10.41 4.48
N ALA A 17 -11.77 -9.66 5.52
CA ALA A 17 -11.17 -9.79 6.85
C ALA A 17 -11.39 -11.18 7.47
N ALA A 18 -12.59 -11.77 7.32
CA ALA A 18 -12.89 -13.12 7.82
C ALA A 18 -12.05 -14.21 7.13
N ILE A 19 -11.79 -14.07 5.83
CA ILE A 19 -10.90 -14.99 5.09
C ILE A 19 -9.45 -14.81 5.55
N VAL A 20 -8.96 -13.58 5.61
CA VAL A 20 -7.59 -13.28 6.05
C VAL A 20 -7.38 -13.67 7.51
N GLY A 21 -8.37 -13.46 8.36
CA GLY A 21 -8.34 -13.82 9.79
C GLY A 21 -8.46 -15.31 10.08
N GLY A 22 -8.75 -16.13 9.06
CA GLY A 22 -8.91 -17.58 9.20
C GLY A 22 -10.26 -18.02 9.78
N GLU A 23 -11.23 -17.11 9.97
CA GLU A 23 -12.60 -17.48 10.34
C GLU A 23 -13.29 -18.26 9.21
N LEU A 24 -12.89 -17.99 7.98
CA LEU A 24 -13.22 -18.75 6.77
C LEU A 24 -11.93 -19.44 6.31
N GLU A 25 -11.74 -20.68 6.74
CA GLU A 25 -10.51 -21.45 6.51
C GLU A 25 -10.31 -21.81 5.03
N ALA A 26 -9.05 -21.83 4.60
CA ALA A 26 -8.68 -22.29 3.27
C ALA A 26 -9.19 -23.73 3.02
N GLY A 27 -9.80 -23.95 1.85
CA GLY A 27 -10.41 -25.22 1.48
C GLY A 27 -11.85 -25.39 1.97
N ALA A 28 -12.32 -24.58 2.91
CA ALA A 28 -13.72 -24.61 3.36
C ALA A 28 -14.69 -24.23 2.24
N ALA A 29 -15.89 -24.82 2.30
CA ALA A 29 -16.99 -24.48 1.39
C ALA A 29 -18.03 -23.64 2.13
N ASP A 30 -18.56 -22.62 1.45
CA ASP A 30 -19.68 -21.82 1.93
C ASP A 30 -20.69 -21.58 0.78
N THR A 31 -21.75 -20.83 1.06
CA THR A 31 -22.82 -20.53 0.10
C THR A 31 -23.10 -19.03 0.07
N ILE A 32 -23.81 -18.58 -0.96
CA ILE A 32 -24.32 -17.20 -1.01
C ILE A 32 -25.21 -16.92 0.23
N GLU A 33 -26.00 -17.90 0.64
CA GLU A 33 -26.87 -17.82 1.83
C GLU A 33 -26.05 -17.68 3.11
N GLY A 34 -24.95 -18.43 3.24
CA GLY A 34 -24.02 -18.32 4.37
C GLY A 34 -23.39 -16.93 4.44
N PHE A 35 -22.97 -16.38 3.32
CA PHE A 35 -22.43 -15.01 3.26
C PHE A 35 -23.48 -13.93 3.54
N ILE A 36 -24.74 -14.14 3.10
CA ILE A 36 -25.86 -13.26 3.47
C ILE A 36 -26.07 -13.28 5.00
N ALA A 37 -26.08 -14.46 5.60
CA ALA A 37 -26.25 -14.59 7.05
C ALA A 37 -25.13 -13.92 7.85
N ARG A 38 -23.89 -13.96 7.35
CA ARG A 38 -22.73 -13.30 7.99
C ARG A 38 -22.77 -11.78 7.87
N THR A 39 -23.13 -11.27 6.69
CA THR A 39 -23.01 -9.83 6.39
C THR A 39 -24.30 -9.04 6.61
N GLY A 40 -25.44 -9.69 6.62
CA GLY A 40 -26.75 -9.04 6.58
C GLY A 40 -27.06 -8.32 5.26
N ALA A 41 -26.15 -8.41 4.26
CA ALA A 41 -26.31 -7.74 2.99
C ALA A 41 -27.31 -8.48 2.07
N SER A 42 -27.85 -7.75 1.08
CA SER A 42 -28.77 -8.35 0.11
C SER A 42 -28.06 -9.39 -0.77
N ARG A 43 -28.81 -10.33 -1.33
CA ARG A 43 -28.29 -11.35 -2.26
C ARG A 43 -27.52 -10.74 -3.45
N SER A 44 -27.98 -9.61 -3.99
CA SER A 44 -27.30 -8.92 -5.10
C SER A 44 -25.94 -8.37 -4.68
N VAL A 45 -25.86 -7.76 -3.50
CA VAL A 45 -24.60 -7.25 -2.92
C VAL A 45 -23.64 -8.43 -2.66
N VAL A 46 -24.09 -9.51 -2.01
CA VAL A 46 -23.24 -10.67 -1.74
C VAL A 46 -22.71 -11.31 -3.04
N ARG A 47 -23.52 -11.39 -4.08
CA ARG A 47 -23.06 -11.90 -5.40
C ARG A 47 -21.98 -11.03 -6.02
N GLU A 48 -22.09 -9.70 -5.87
CA GLU A 48 -21.06 -8.78 -6.35
C GLU A 48 -19.77 -8.92 -5.52
N VAL A 49 -19.88 -8.99 -4.19
CA VAL A 49 -18.74 -9.24 -3.30
C VAL A 49 -18.05 -10.56 -3.66
N THR A 50 -18.79 -11.65 -3.86
CA THR A 50 -18.18 -12.94 -4.26
C THR A 50 -17.47 -12.88 -5.60
N ARG A 51 -17.95 -12.03 -6.54
CA ARG A 51 -17.25 -11.80 -7.82
C ARG A 51 -15.93 -11.07 -7.59
N VAL A 52 -15.91 -10.05 -6.74
CA VAL A 52 -14.68 -9.32 -6.41
C VAL A 52 -13.69 -10.21 -5.69
N LEU A 53 -14.11 -10.92 -4.63
CA LEU A 53 -13.23 -11.86 -3.91
C LEU A 53 -12.70 -12.97 -4.81
N GLY A 54 -13.52 -13.44 -5.77
CA GLY A 54 -13.09 -14.37 -6.79
C GLY A 54 -12.04 -13.80 -7.73
N GLY A 55 -12.19 -12.52 -8.13
CA GLY A 55 -11.20 -11.78 -8.93
C GLY A 55 -9.88 -11.56 -8.19
N LEU A 56 -9.92 -11.52 -6.85
CA LEU A 56 -8.74 -11.43 -5.99
C LEU A 56 -8.10 -12.81 -5.69
N GLY A 57 -8.64 -13.90 -6.25
CA GLY A 57 -8.14 -15.25 -5.98
C GLY A 57 -8.44 -15.77 -4.58
N MET A 58 -9.28 -15.08 -3.79
CA MET A 58 -9.57 -15.44 -2.41
C MET A 58 -10.64 -16.53 -2.29
N LEU A 59 -11.46 -16.69 -3.33
CA LEU A 59 -12.44 -17.75 -3.43
C LEU A 59 -12.69 -18.18 -4.87
N SER A 60 -13.19 -19.41 -5.04
CA SER A 60 -13.69 -19.93 -6.30
C SER A 60 -15.16 -20.33 -6.18
N ALA A 61 -15.89 -20.20 -7.30
CA ALA A 61 -17.28 -20.62 -7.40
C ALA A 61 -17.39 -21.83 -8.32
N GLY A 62 -17.94 -22.93 -7.81
CA GLY A 62 -18.11 -24.18 -8.57
C GLY A 62 -19.57 -24.64 -8.61
N ARG A 63 -19.99 -25.19 -9.76
CA ARG A 63 -21.28 -25.90 -9.83
C ARG A 63 -21.25 -27.08 -8.84
N ARG A 64 -22.24 -27.19 -7.96
CA ARG A 64 -22.41 -28.22 -6.92
C ARG A 64 -21.50 -28.10 -5.68
N VAL A 65 -20.46 -27.27 -5.70
CA VAL A 65 -19.53 -27.09 -4.57
C VAL A 65 -19.83 -25.79 -3.81
N GLY A 66 -20.56 -24.84 -4.45
CA GLY A 66 -20.78 -23.52 -3.87
C GLY A 66 -19.55 -22.62 -3.99
N LEU A 67 -19.25 -21.90 -2.94
CA LEU A 67 -18.09 -21.04 -2.80
C LEU A 67 -17.01 -21.80 -2.02
N ARG A 68 -15.79 -21.87 -2.54
CA ARG A 68 -14.64 -22.46 -1.85
C ARG A 68 -13.62 -21.38 -1.55
N ILE A 69 -13.16 -21.30 -0.32
CA ILE A 69 -12.08 -20.41 0.10
C ILE A 69 -10.76 -20.96 -0.44
N LEU A 70 -9.98 -20.10 -1.09
CA LEU A 70 -8.68 -20.46 -1.67
C LEU A 70 -7.54 -20.15 -0.69
N PRO A 71 -6.41 -20.89 -0.76
CA PRO A 71 -5.24 -20.62 0.05
C PRO A 71 -4.51 -19.36 -0.42
N ILE A 72 -3.65 -18.82 0.44
CA ILE A 72 -2.98 -17.52 0.26
C ILE A 72 -2.09 -17.44 -1.01
N ASP A 73 -1.57 -18.54 -1.47
CA ASP A 73 -0.76 -18.64 -2.69
C ASP A 73 -1.55 -18.40 -3.99
N GLU A 74 -2.88 -18.45 -3.91
CA GLU A 74 -3.78 -18.12 -5.01
C GLU A 74 -4.21 -16.63 -5.01
N TRP A 75 -3.96 -15.89 -3.90
CA TRP A 75 -4.47 -14.54 -3.73
C TRP A 75 -3.67 -13.50 -4.51
N ASP A 76 -4.33 -12.45 -4.98
CA ASP A 76 -3.65 -11.24 -5.47
C ASP A 76 -3.08 -10.45 -4.29
N LEU A 77 -1.89 -10.83 -3.86
CA LEU A 77 -1.18 -10.21 -2.72
C LEU A 77 -0.72 -8.77 -3.00
N LEU A 78 -0.85 -8.28 -4.23
CA LEU A 78 -0.54 -6.90 -4.59
C LEU A 78 -1.80 -6.01 -4.65
N ASP A 79 -3.00 -6.57 -4.51
CA ASP A 79 -4.22 -5.74 -4.41
C ASP A 79 -4.23 -4.97 -3.08
N PRO A 80 -4.46 -3.65 -3.09
CA PRO A 80 -4.46 -2.82 -1.88
C PRO A 80 -5.44 -3.27 -0.79
N ARG A 81 -6.57 -3.88 -1.16
CA ARG A 81 -7.55 -4.40 -0.20
C ARG A 81 -7.02 -5.61 0.54
N VAL A 82 -6.39 -6.55 -0.19
CA VAL A 82 -5.76 -7.73 0.41
C VAL A 82 -4.63 -7.32 1.36
N ILE A 83 -3.80 -6.36 0.94
CA ILE A 83 -2.74 -5.80 1.79
C ILE A 83 -3.33 -5.19 3.06
N ARG A 84 -4.39 -4.37 2.94
CA ARG A 84 -5.04 -3.72 4.09
C ARG A 84 -5.63 -4.75 5.04
N TRP A 85 -6.39 -5.73 4.58
CA TRP A 85 -6.96 -6.77 5.43
C TRP A 85 -5.87 -7.58 6.15
N ARG A 86 -4.76 -7.88 5.48
CA ARG A 86 -3.61 -8.57 6.10
C ARG A 86 -2.88 -7.70 7.13
N LEU A 87 -2.77 -6.38 6.91
CA LEU A 87 -2.21 -5.43 7.86
C LEU A 87 -3.10 -5.22 9.10
N GLU A 88 -4.41 -5.37 8.94
CA GLU A 88 -5.40 -5.27 10.03
C GLU A 88 -5.67 -6.62 10.70
N GLY A 89 -5.21 -7.72 10.11
CA GLY A 89 -5.42 -9.10 10.54
C GLY A 89 -4.36 -9.61 11.52
N PRO A 90 -4.46 -10.90 11.91
CA PRO A 90 -3.57 -11.51 12.91
C PRO A 90 -2.11 -11.59 12.45
N ASP A 91 -1.85 -11.68 11.16
CA ASP A 91 -0.51 -11.79 10.59
C ASP A 91 0.11 -10.43 10.19
N HIS A 92 -0.35 -9.32 10.80
CA HIS A 92 0.07 -7.97 10.43
C HIS A 92 1.60 -7.79 10.43
N ALA A 93 2.29 -8.37 11.41
CA ALA A 93 3.76 -8.26 11.52
C ALA A 93 4.47 -8.90 10.31
N ARG A 94 3.99 -10.05 9.85
CA ARG A 94 4.49 -10.72 8.65
C ARG A 94 4.21 -9.88 7.40
N GLN A 95 2.97 -9.41 7.23
CA GLN A 95 2.61 -8.55 6.10
C GLN A 95 3.46 -7.28 6.04
N LEU A 96 3.70 -6.67 7.19
CA LEU A 96 4.54 -5.47 7.29
C LEU A 96 5.99 -5.77 6.90
N ALA A 97 6.55 -6.91 7.33
CA ALA A 97 7.89 -7.34 6.94
C ALA A 97 8.00 -7.61 5.44
N GLU A 98 6.99 -8.24 4.83
CA GLU A 98 6.92 -8.49 3.39
C GLU A 98 6.86 -7.17 2.60
N LEU A 99 6.05 -6.19 3.02
CA LEU A 99 5.98 -4.87 2.40
C LEU A 99 7.31 -4.11 2.51
N ARG A 100 7.96 -4.14 3.66
CA ARG A 100 9.28 -3.51 3.86
C ARG A 100 10.34 -4.14 2.96
N SER A 101 10.34 -5.46 2.84
CA SER A 101 11.24 -6.18 1.92
C SER A 101 11.01 -5.77 0.46
N LEU A 102 9.75 -5.67 0.05
CA LEU A 102 9.40 -5.21 -1.30
C LEU A 102 9.89 -3.78 -1.53
N ARG A 103 9.61 -2.85 -0.63
CA ARG A 103 10.06 -1.45 -0.71
C ARG A 103 11.57 -1.36 -0.81
N HIS A 104 12.30 -2.10 0.03
CA HIS A 104 13.76 -2.14 0.01
C HIS A 104 14.32 -2.65 -1.32
N ALA A 105 13.64 -3.59 -1.97
CA ALA A 105 14.06 -4.12 -3.27
C ALA A 105 13.76 -3.14 -4.43
N VAL A 106 12.64 -2.41 -4.40
CA VAL A 106 12.16 -1.68 -5.56
C VAL A 106 12.40 -0.17 -5.51
N GLU A 107 12.23 0.49 -4.35
CA GLU A 107 12.29 1.96 -4.30
C GLU A 107 13.70 2.53 -4.51
N PRO A 108 14.81 1.94 -3.99
CA PRO A 108 16.14 2.39 -4.33
C PRO A 108 16.47 2.24 -5.83
N ALA A 109 16.00 1.16 -6.45
CA ALA A 109 16.17 0.94 -7.88
C ALA A 109 15.34 1.95 -8.71
N ALA A 110 14.13 2.27 -8.25
CA ALA A 110 13.30 3.30 -8.86
C ALA A 110 13.93 4.69 -8.75
N ALA A 111 14.50 5.04 -7.58
CA ALA A 111 15.19 6.32 -7.38
C ALA A 111 16.42 6.48 -8.29
N ALA A 112 17.22 5.42 -8.44
CA ALA A 112 18.35 5.42 -9.40
C ALA A 112 17.86 5.58 -10.84
N ALA A 113 16.82 4.84 -11.23
CA ALA A 113 16.24 4.95 -12.57
C ALA A 113 15.67 6.35 -12.84
N ALA A 114 14.98 6.96 -11.85
CA ALA A 114 14.49 8.32 -11.94
C ALA A 114 15.62 9.34 -12.15
N ALA A 115 16.72 9.22 -11.42
CA ALA A 115 17.89 10.06 -11.60
C ALA A 115 18.47 9.93 -13.02
N ARG A 116 18.54 8.73 -13.57
CA ARG A 116 18.96 8.48 -14.95
C ARG A 116 18.01 9.12 -15.97
N GLU A 117 16.70 8.98 -15.78
CA GLU A 117 15.70 9.61 -16.67
C GLU A 117 15.86 11.15 -16.70
N ILE A 118 16.06 11.78 -15.53
CA ILE A 118 16.30 13.23 -15.44
C ILE A 118 17.62 13.61 -16.12
N ARG A 119 18.72 12.90 -15.86
CA ARG A 119 20.02 13.15 -16.50
C ARG A 119 19.93 13.10 -18.02
N ASP A 120 19.15 12.16 -18.53
CA ASP A 120 18.94 11.93 -19.96
C ASP A 120 17.90 12.90 -20.58
N GLY A 121 17.41 13.88 -19.81
CA GLY A 121 16.45 14.89 -20.27
C GLY A 121 15.01 14.38 -20.40
N ARG A 122 14.69 13.24 -19.81
CA ARG A 122 13.35 12.66 -19.82
C ARG A 122 12.66 12.88 -18.47
N GLY A 123 11.67 13.74 -18.44
CA GLY A 123 10.89 14.01 -17.23
C GLY A 123 11.24 15.35 -16.54
N SER A 124 10.65 15.56 -15.37
CA SER A 124 10.80 16.76 -14.57
C SER A 124 10.64 16.42 -13.09
N THR A 125 11.50 16.97 -12.23
CA THR A 125 11.42 16.77 -10.78
C THR A 125 10.37 17.64 -10.10
N ARG A 126 9.67 18.51 -10.82
CA ARG A 126 8.76 19.53 -10.25
C ARG A 126 7.75 18.94 -9.25
N ALA A 127 7.12 17.82 -9.58
CA ALA A 127 6.14 17.19 -8.71
C ALA A 127 6.81 16.52 -7.50
N LEU A 128 7.98 15.91 -7.69
CA LEU A 128 8.79 15.33 -6.62
C LEU A 128 9.27 16.41 -5.62
N ASP A 129 9.79 17.53 -6.13
CA ASP A 129 10.24 18.65 -5.31
C ASP A 129 9.08 19.27 -4.53
N ALA A 130 7.91 19.41 -5.17
CA ALA A 130 6.69 19.88 -4.50
C ALA A 130 6.27 18.93 -3.36
N ALA A 131 6.30 17.62 -3.58
CA ALA A 131 5.98 16.66 -2.55
C ALA A 131 6.98 16.71 -1.37
N ALA A 132 8.28 16.78 -1.64
CA ALA A 132 9.31 16.91 -0.61
C ALA A 132 9.15 18.21 0.22
N ASN A 133 8.83 19.33 -0.42
CA ASN A 133 8.57 20.60 0.27
C ASN A 133 7.29 20.53 1.12
N SER A 134 6.22 19.93 0.58
CA SER A 134 4.97 19.74 1.33
C SER A 134 5.15 18.85 2.56
N MET A 135 6.08 17.88 2.55
CA MET A 135 6.43 17.11 3.75
C MET A 135 7.03 17.99 4.83
N VAL A 136 7.92 18.92 4.47
CA VAL A 136 8.55 19.85 5.41
C VAL A 136 7.50 20.80 6.00
N GLU A 137 6.65 21.40 5.16
CA GLU A 137 5.57 22.27 5.60
C GLU A 137 4.58 21.57 6.54
N ALA A 138 4.22 20.34 6.21
CA ALA A 138 3.29 19.53 6.99
C ALA A 138 3.88 19.03 8.32
N ALA A 139 5.21 18.92 8.43
CA ALA A 139 5.87 18.44 9.65
C ALA A 139 5.71 19.40 10.84
N ASP A 140 5.63 20.70 10.56
CA ASP A 140 5.43 21.75 11.57
C ASP A 140 3.93 22.12 11.72
N GLY A 141 3.05 21.49 10.94
CA GLY A 141 1.61 21.76 10.91
C GLY A 141 0.80 20.88 11.86
N PRO A 142 -0.42 21.33 12.22
CA PRO A 142 -1.30 20.60 13.13
C PRO A 142 -1.98 19.37 12.50
N GLU A 143 -1.86 19.17 11.19
CA GLU A 143 -2.58 18.14 10.44
C GLU A 143 -1.69 16.93 10.11
N SER A 144 -1.80 15.86 10.89
CA SER A 144 -1.09 14.59 10.65
C SER A 144 -1.41 13.98 9.27
N GLY A 145 -2.59 14.23 8.71
CA GLY A 145 -3.01 13.77 7.40
C GLY A 145 -2.26 14.42 6.23
N ALA A 146 -1.84 15.70 6.36
CA ALA A 146 -1.11 16.42 5.33
C ALA A 146 0.29 15.82 5.09
N PHE A 147 0.98 15.44 6.18
CA PHE A 147 2.27 14.77 6.08
C PHE A 147 2.17 13.43 5.36
N LEU A 148 1.22 12.59 5.75
CA LEU A 148 1.00 11.30 5.08
C LEU A 148 0.69 11.47 3.59
N ALA A 149 -0.13 12.46 3.23
CA ALA A 149 -0.45 12.74 1.84
C ALA A 149 0.80 13.13 1.02
N ALA A 150 1.67 13.96 1.59
CA ALA A 150 2.92 14.40 0.96
C ALA A 150 3.94 13.24 0.85
N ASP A 151 4.07 12.40 1.89
CA ASP A 151 4.93 11.21 1.91
C ASP A 151 4.52 10.20 0.82
N ARG A 152 3.22 9.92 0.70
CA ARG A 152 2.66 9.08 -0.36
C ARG A 152 2.91 9.67 -1.76
N ALA A 153 2.71 10.98 -1.93
CA ALA A 153 2.98 11.65 -3.20
C ALA A 153 4.46 11.56 -3.57
N PHE A 154 5.37 11.75 -2.62
CA PHE A 154 6.81 11.64 -2.85
C PHE A 154 7.20 10.27 -3.38
N HIS A 155 6.83 9.20 -2.68
CA HIS A 155 7.16 7.83 -3.11
C HIS A 155 6.50 7.47 -4.45
N ALA A 156 5.26 7.93 -4.69
CA ALA A 156 4.59 7.74 -5.97
C ALA A 156 5.32 8.43 -7.13
N GLU A 157 5.82 9.64 -6.93
CA GLU A 157 6.59 10.39 -7.94
C GLU A 157 7.93 9.73 -8.23
N VAL A 158 8.65 9.21 -7.23
CA VAL A 158 9.89 8.44 -7.46
C VAL A 158 9.63 7.23 -8.37
N LEU A 159 8.55 6.49 -8.10
CA LEU A 159 8.18 5.34 -8.93
C LEU A 159 7.80 5.77 -10.36
N ALA A 160 7.04 6.84 -10.51
CA ALA A 160 6.60 7.37 -11.80
C ALA A 160 7.78 7.85 -12.64
N LEU A 161 8.70 8.62 -12.03
CA LEU A 161 9.91 9.15 -12.69
C LEU A 161 10.91 8.08 -13.10
N SER A 162 10.80 6.84 -12.57
CA SER A 162 11.69 5.74 -12.95
C SER A 162 11.62 5.35 -14.42
N GLY A 163 10.64 5.83 -15.18
CA GLY A 163 10.38 5.44 -16.58
C GLY A 163 9.89 4.00 -16.74
N ASN A 164 9.75 3.25 -15.65
CA ASN A 164 9.29 1.87 -15.66
C ASN A 164 7.82 1.76 -15.24
N ALA A 165 6.94 1.51 -16.21
CA ALA A 165 5.51 1.40 -15.94
C ALA A 165 5.14 0.30 -14.92
N MET A 166 5.93 -0.78 -14.81
CA MET A 166 5.71 -1.83 -13.82
C MET A 166 5.99 -1.34 -12.40
N LEU A 167 7.07 -0.56 -12.19
CA LEU A 167 7.35 0.07 -10.90
C LEU A 167 6.26 1.08 -10.53
N GLY A 168 5.77 1.87 -11.49
CA GLY A 168 4.64 2.79 -11.27
C GLY A 168 3.36 2.09 -10.79
N ARG A 169 3.13 0.83 -11.17
CA ARG A 169 1.97 0.04 -10.70
C ARG A 169 2.07 -0.36 -9.22
N LEU A 170 3.27 -0.36 -8.65
CA LEU A 170 3.47 -0.68 -7.23
C LEU A 170 3.09 0.50 -6.30
N ARG A 171 2.75 1.67 -6.85
CA ARG A 171 2.33 2.83 -6.07
C ARG A 171 1.27 2.47 -5.03
N ALA A 172 0.18 1.81 -5.42
CA ALA A 172 -0.92 1.48 -4.52
C ALA A 172 -0.50 0.51 -3.39
N VAL A 173 0.42 -0.40 -3.68
CA VAL A 173 1.00 -1.32 -2.69
C VAL A 173 1.81 -0.56 -1.65
N ILE A 174 2.67 0.35 -2.10
CA ILE A 174 3.54 1.16 -1.22
C ILE A 174 2.70 2.14 -0.39
N GLU A 175 1.67 2.75 -0.98
CA GLU A 175 0.74 3.65 -0.29
C GLU A 175 0.04 2.97 0.91
N GLU A 176 -0.35 1.70 0.81
CA GLU A 176 -0.95 0.99 1.94
C GLU A 176 0.04 0.79 3.09
N GLY A 177 1.29 0.48 2.80
CA GLY A 177 2.36 0.38 3.81
C GLY A 177 2.64 1.71 4.51
N LEU A 178 2.69 2.82 3.75
CA LEU A 178 2.89 4.16 4.30
C LEU A 178 1.69 4.60 5.17
N ARG A 179 0.47 4.30 4.72
CA ARG A 179 -0.75 4.56 5.49
C ARG A 179 -0.72 3.83 6.83
N HIS A 180 -0.41 2.55 6.83
CA HIS A 180 -0.33 1.75 8.06
C HIS A 180 0.72 2.32 9.02
N ARG A 181 1.92 2.63 8.52
CA ARG A 181 2.99 3.26 9.31
C ARG A 181 2.52 4.56 9.98
N ALA A 182 1.85 5.43 9.24
CA ALA A 182 1.40 6.72 9.76
C ALA A 182 0.29 6.59 10.81
N THR A 183 -0.66 5.66 10.61
CA THR A 183 -1.84 5.54 11.49
C THR A 183 -1.62 4.66 12.72
N VAL A 184 -0.78 3.62 12.60
CA VAL A 184 -0.60 2.59 13.64
C VAL A 184 0.75 2.71 14.34
N GLU A 185 1.84 2.87 13.58
CA GLU A 185 3.19 2.87 14.16
C GLU A 185 3.58 4.24 14.69
N ARG A 186 3.31 5.32 13.94
CA ARG A 186 3.68 6.69 14.34
C ARG A 186 2.65 7.33 15.27
N GLY A 187 1.36 7.08 15.05
CA GLY A 187 0.29 7.73 15.80
C GLY A 187 0.39 9.26 15.69
N GLU A 188 0.38 9.95 16.84
CA GLU A 188 0.47 11.41 16.94
C GLU A 188 1.92 11.95 16.99
N GLN A 189 2.94 11.09 16.83
CA GLN A 189 4.34 11.55 16.87
C GLN A 189 4.67 12.39 15.64
N ALA A 190 5.37 13.52 15.90
CA ALA A 190 5.87 14.37 14.83
C ALA A 190 6.87 13.60 13.94
N PRO A 191 6.93 13.91 12.64
CA PRO A 191 7.91 13.36 11.73
C PRO A 191 9.33 13.65 12.20
N ASP A 192 10.22 12.65 12.08
CA ASP A 192 11.63 12.84 12.40
C ASP A 192 12.27 13.82 11.38
N ARG A 193 12.92 14.88 11.87
CA ARG A 193 13.60 15.87 11.02
C ARG A 193 14.71 15.26 10.15
N HIS A 194 15.34 14.19 10.62
CA HIS A 194 16.33 13.48 9.81
C HIS A 194 15.68 12.76 8.63
N ASP A 195 14.53 12.10 8.85
CA ASP A 195 13.77 11.48 7.77
C ASP A 195 13.34 12.51 6.70
N LEU A 196 12.93 13.71 7.13
CA LEU A 196 12.63 14.82 6.20
C LEU A 196 13.85 15.22 5.36
N GLY A 197 15.02 15.35 6.02
CA GLY A 197 16.28 15.65 5.33
C GLY A 197 16.64 14.61 4.28
N LEU A 198 16.42 13.32 4.58
CA LEU A 198 16.67 12.24 3.62
C LEU A 198 15.77 12.32 2.38
N HIS A 199 14.48 12.68 2.53
CA HIS A 199 13.59 12.86 1.39
C HIS A 199 14.04 14.02 0.49
N GLN A 200 14.48 15.14 1.09
CA GLN A 200 15.07 16.25 0.34
C GLN A 200 16.37 15.83 -0.38
N GLU A 201 17.21 15.01 0.25
CA GLU A 201 18.43 14.51 -0.37
C GLU A 201 18.15 13.55 -1.53
N VAL A 202 17.10 12.71 -1.44
CA VAL A 202 16.67 11.88 -2.58
C VAL A 202 16.22 12.76 -3.74
N ALA A 203 15.36 13.76 -3.49
CA ALA A 203 14.90 14.68 -4.54
C ALA A 203 16.07 15.42 -5.21
N ALA A 204 16.99 15.96 -4.40
CA ALA A 204 18.19 16.64 -4.91
C ALA A 204 19.09 15.69 -5.74
N ALA A 205 19.30 14.45 -5.30
CA ALA A 205 20.10 13.46 -6.02
C ALA A 205 19.45 13.09 -7.36
N ILE A 206 18.12 12.89 -7.39
CA ILE A 206 17.36 12.64 -8.62
C ILE A 206 17.50 13.84 -9.56
N GLY A 207 17.32 15.06 -9.05
CA GLY A 207 17.46 16.29 -9.84
C GLY A 207 18.85 16.49 -10.43
N ALA A 208 19.90 16.06 -9.71
CA ALA A 208 21.28 16.09 -10.18
C ALA A 208 21.64 14.93 -11.13
N GLY A 209 20.76 13.96 -11.35
CA GLY A 209 21.05 12.75 -12.13
C GLY A 209 22.01 11.78 -11.45
N ASP A 210 22.18 11.86 -10.12
CA ASP A 210 23.08 11.02 -9.33
C ASP A 210 22.36 9.72 -8.89
N GLU A 211 22.47 8.71 -9.71
CA GLU A 211 21.83 7.39 -9.51
C GLU A 211 22.27 6.72 -8.19
N ALA A 212 23.57 6.79 -7.90
CA ALA A 212 24.14 6.09 -6.74
C ALA A 212 23.66 6.75 -5.43
N ARG A 213 23.68 8.07 -5.36
CA ARG A 213 23.22 8.85 -4.19
C ARG A 213 21.70 8.71 -4.00
N ALA A 214 20.93 8.80 -5.08
CA ALA A 214 19.48 8.64 -5.02
C ALA A 214 19.09 7.27 -4.43
N ALA A 215 19.70 6.18 -4.93
CA ALA A 215 19.48 4.84 -4.40
C ALA A 215 19.91 4.69 -2.94
N ALA A 216 21.08 5.23 -2.57
CA ALA A 216 21.60 5.11 -1.20
C ALA A 216 20.69 5.82 -0.20
N ARG A 217 20.26 7.06 -0.48
CA ARG A 217 19.37 7.82 0.42
C ARG A 217 17.97 7.22 0.51
N MET A 218 17.41 6.72 -0.59
CA MET A 218 16.13 6.00 -0.54
C MET A 218 16.22 4.73 0.30
N ARG A 219 17.31 3.98 0.21
CA ARG A 219 17.53 2.80 1.07
C ARG A 219 17.57 3.19 2.54
N GLU A 220 18.27 4.26 2.89
CA GLU A 220 18.35 4.76 4.25
C GLU A 220 16.98 5.14 4.83
N ILE A 221 16.10 5.80 4.05
CA ILE A 221 14.71 6.07 4.46
C ILE A 221 13.99 4.78 4.87
N ILE A 222 14.10 3.72 4.05
CA ILE A 222 13.39 2.48 4.27
C ILE A 222 13.94 1.72 5.48
N GLU A 223 15.26 1.70 5.64
CA GLU A 223 15.94 1.05 6.77
C GLU A 223 15.59 1.72 8.11
N ARG A 224 15.58 3.05 8.16
CA ARG A 224 15.17 3.81 9.35
C ARG A 224 13.70 3.59 9.71
N ALA A 225 12.83 3.50 8.71
CA ALA A 225 11.44 3.14 8.91
C ALA A 225 11.27 1.76 9.59
N THR A 226 12.31 0.92 9.57
CA THR A 226 12.31 -0.41 10.18
C THR A 226 12.90 -0.40 11.58
N ALA A 227 13.82 0.53 11.89
CA ALA A 227 14.55 0.60 13.15
C ALA A 227 13.82 1.40 14.26
N ALA A 228 12.80 2.20 13.90
CA ALA A 228 12.02 3.01 14.84
C ALA A 228 10.96 2.16 15.59
N ARG A 229 11.42 1.14 16.35
CA ARG A 229 10.63 0.35 17.29
C ARG A 229 11.13 0.53 18.71
#